data_50d6c3a1ca08c00d6557a952f37c0108
#
_entry.id   50d6c3a1ca08c00d6557a952f37c0108
#
_cell.length_a   1.000
_cell.length_b   1.000
_cell.length_c   1.000
_cell.angle_alpha   90.00
_cell.angle_beta   90.00
_cell.angle_gamma   90.00
#
_symmetry.space_group_name_H-M   'P 1'
#
loop_
_entity.id
_entity.type
_entity.pdbx_description
1 polymer ?
#
loop_
_entity_poly.entity_id
_entity_poly.type
_entity_poly.pdbx_seq_one_letter_code
_entity_poly.pdbx_strand_id
1 'polypeptide(L)'
;FYDVGRRTTSDVYDAYAYKMGLGTRTGVEVNEATGRLTTKNDSNYTASLDIQAAIGQGNTVVTPVQLATYAGTLANRGVRYRTHFVKAILDTNTGKVLQETQPEVMDVIEDRGDTFDLVRQGMIGVSETVSGLKAYPVNIACKTGTPQRSET
;
A
#
# COMPACT_ATOMS: atom_id res chain seq x y z
N PHE A 1 7.30 -1.78 -17.61
CA PHE A 1 6.45 -2.45 -16.62
C PHE A 1 5.71 -3.66 -17.21
N TYR A 2 5.14 -3.61 -18.40
CA TYR A 2 4.48 -4.75 -19.04
C TYR A 2 5.38 -6.00 -19.13
N ASP A 3 6.66 -5.84 -19.52
CA ASP A 3 7.59 -6.97 -19.58
C ASP A 3 7.95 -7.52 -18.19
N VAL A 4 8.04 -6.66 -17.20
CA VAL A 4 8.19 -7.09 -15.80
C VAL A 4 6.97 -7.88 -15.35
N GLY A 5 5.75 -7.39 -15.59
CA GLY A 5 4.51 -8.11 -15.29
C GLY A 5 4.40 -9.47 -15.98
N ARG A 6 4.83 -9.55 -17.23
CA ARG A 6 4.87 -10.82 -17.98
C ARG A 6 5.86 -11.85 -17.39
N ARG A 7 6.99 -11.37 -16.82
CA ARG A 7 8.02 -12.23 -16.21
C ARG A 7 7.72 -12.56 -14.77
N THR A 8 7.05 -11.63 -14.07
CA THR A 8 6.64 -11.78 -12.68
C THR A 8 5.17 -12.16 -12.66
N THR A 9 4.84 -13.40 -12.34
CA THR A 9 3.44 -13.86 -12.32
C THR A 9 2.66 -13.17 -11.19
N SER A 10 1.32 -13.14 -11.31
CA SER A 10 0.42 -12.60 -10.26
C SER A 10 0.72 -13.19 -8.89
N ASP A 11 1.03 -14.48 -8.80
CA ASP A 11 1.35 -15.15 -7.53
C ASP A 11 2.48 -14.47 -6.77
N VAL A 12 3.49 -13.94 -7.48
CA VAL A 12 4.64 -13.28 -6.85
C VAL A 12 4.28 -11.88 -6.37
N TYR A 13 3.71 -11.02 -7.23
CA TYR A 13 3.40 -9.65 -6.79
C TYR A 13 2.21 -9.59 -5.83
N ASP A 14 1.26 -10.53 -5.91
CA ASP A 14 0.17 -10.64 -4.94
C ASP A 14 0.71 -11.03 -3.55
N ALA A 15 1.68 -11.94 -3.48
CA ALA A 15 2.32 -12.29 -2.21
C ALA A 15 2.95 -11.05 -1.54
N TYR A 16 3.63 -10.20 -2.31
CA TYR A 16 4.17 -8.94 -1.79
C TYR A 16 3.09 -7.92 -1.47
N ALA A 17 2.05 -7.82 -2.29
CA ALA A 17 0.92 -6.93 -2.05
C ALA A 17 0.21 -7.26 -0.73
N TYR A 18 -0.05 -8.55 -0.44
CA TYR A 18 -0.59 -9.00 0.85
C TYR A 18 0.34 -8.65 2.02
N LYS A 19 1.64 -8.87 1.90
CA LYS A 19 2.62 -8.48 2.92
C LYS A 19 2.60 -6.97 3.20
N MET A 20 2.33 -6.17 2.18
CA MET A 20 2.20 -4.71 2.30
C MET A 20 0.83 -4.25 2.77
N GLY A 21 -0.13 -5.15 3.01
CA GLY A 21 -1.46 -4.84 3.54
C GLY A 21 -2.53 -4.58 2.49
N LEU A 22 -2.27 -4.85 1.20
CA LEU A 22 -3.29 -4.77 0.15
C LEU A 22 -4.10 -6.07 0.07
N GLY A 23 -5.38 -5.99 -0.30
CA GLY A 23 -6.24 -7.16 -0.45
C GLY A 23 -6.59 -7.90 0.85
N THR A 24 -6.28 -7.33 2.02
CA THR A 24 -6.52 -7.90 3.34
C THR A 24 -6.96 -6.83 4.34
N ARG A 25 -7.47 -7.24 5.50
CA ARG A 25 -7.79 -6.30 6.57
C ARG A 25 -6.51 -5.66 7.12
N THR A 26 -6.56 -4.36 7.40
CA THR A 26 -5.43 -3.60 7.95
C THR A 26 -5.37 -3.68 9.48
N GLY A 27 -6.50 -4.02 10.11
CA GLY A 27 -6.63 -4.19 11.55
C GLY A 27 -7.16 -2.97 12.30
N VAL A 28 -7.69 -1.96 11.58
CA VAL A 28 -8.35 -0.81 12.21
C VAL A 28 -9.56 -1.24 13.02
N GLU A 29 -9.93 -0.44 14.03
CA GLU A 29 -10.97 -0.75 15.02
C GLU A 29 -12.40 -0.63 14.47
N VAL A 30 -12.55 -0.19 13.23
CA VAL A 30 -13.85 -0.08 12.56
C VAL A 30 -14.04 -1.20 11.54
N ASN A 31 -15.28 -1.40 11.10
CA ASN A 31 -15.56 -2.39 10.06
C ASN A 31 -14.92 -1.94 8.74
N GLU A 32 -14.11 -2.81 8.14
CA GLU A 32 -13.37 -2.52 6.91
C GLU A 32 -13.62 -3.57 5.82
N ALA A 33 -13.66 -3.10 4.58
CA ALA A 33 -13.65 -3.98 3.41
C ALA A 33 -12.22 -4.51 3.16
N THR A 34 -12.11 -5.77 2.76
CA THR A 34 -10.83 -6.40 2.46
C THR A 34 -10.23 -5.98 1.12
N GLY A 35 -11.03 -5.34 0.25
CA GLY A 35 -10.61 -5.19 -1.12
C GLY A 35 -10.41 -6.54 -1.82
N ARG A 36 -9.74 -6.54 -2.94
CA ARG A 36 -9.30 -7.76 -3.65
C ARG A 36 -8.12 -7.45 -4.56
N LEU A 37 -7.28 -8.43 -4.81
CA LEU A 37 -6.26 -8.39 -5.85
C LEU A 37 -6.74 -9.17 -7.09
N THR A 38 -6.16 -8.87 -8.24
CA THR A 38 -6.35 -9.68 -9.45
C THR A 38 -5.62 -11.00 -9.27
N THR A 39 -6.32 -12.11 -9.28
CA THR A 39 -5.74 -13.45 -9.07
C THR A 39 -6.10 -14.40 -10.22
N LYS A 40 -5.34 -15.51 -10.34
CA LYS A 40 -5.64 -16.57 -11.28
C LYS A 40 -6.98 -17.27 -11.02
N ASN A 41 -7.56 -17.08 -9.83
CA ASN A 41 -8.85 -17.64 -9.45
C ASN A 41 -10.04 -16.75 -9.87
N ASP A 42 -9.77 -15.57 -10.44
CA ASP A 42 -10.84 -14.71 -10.95
C ASP A 42 -11.58 -15.40 -12.11
N SER A 43 -12.91 -15.36 -12.09
CA SER A 43 -13.73 -16.03 -13.12
C SER A 43 -13.49 -15.53 -14.55
N ASN A 44 -13.01 -14.30 -14.69
CA ASN A 44 -12.64 -13.65 -15.95
C ASN A 44 -11.13 -13.60 -16.17
N TYR A 45 -10.37 -14.46 -15.47
CA TYR A 45 -8.91 -14.44 -15.57
C TYR A 45 -8.45 -14.72 -17.00
N THR A 46 -7.50 -13.92 -17.44
CA THR A 46 -6.73 -14.10 -18.66
C THR A 46 -5.28 -13.70 -18.41
N ALA A 47 -4.34 -14.23 -19.17
CA ALA A 47 -2.93 -13.84 -19.05
C ALA A 47 -2.68 -12.32 -19.23
N SER A 48 -3.59 -11.61 -19.92
CA SER A 48 -3.52 -10.16 -20.07
C SER A 48 -3.85 -9.42 -18.76
N LEU A 49 -4.64 -10.03 -17.87
CA LEU A 49 -4.93 -9.44 -16.56
C LEU A 49 -3.69 -9.39 -15.66
N ASP A 50 -2.79 -10.35 -15.73
CA ASP A 50 -1.50 -10.30 -15.01
C ASP A 50 -0.67 -9.08 -15.45
N ILE A 51 -0.64 -8.82 -16.75
CA ILE A 51 0.07 -7.66 -17.30
C ILE A 51 -0.60 -6.35 -16.89
N GLN A 52 -1.93 -6.32 -16.88
CA GLN A 52 -2.69 -5.14 -16.44
C GLN A 52 -2.52 -4.90 -14.92
N ALA A 53 -2.58 -5.95 -14.12
CA ALA A 53 -2.39 -5.85 -12.67
C ALA A 53 -0.99 -5.31 -12.30
N ALA A 54 0.05 -5.67 -13.08
CA ALA A 54 1.41 -5.17 -12.90
C ALA A 54 1.56 -3.65 -13.08
N ILE A 55 0.58 -2.98 -13.69
CA ILE A 55 0.51 -1.53 -13.81
C ILE A 55 -0.61 -0.90 -12.97
N GLY A 56 -1.21 -1.68 -12.06
CA GLY A 56 -2.29 -1.23 -11.18
C GLY A 56 -3.67 -1.14 -11.85
N GLN A 57 -3.88 -1.87 -12.94
CA GLN A 57 -5.16 -2.02 -13.63
C GLN A 57 -5.76 -3.42 -13.39
N GLY A 58 -6.86 -3.76 -14.06
CA GLY A 58 -7.52 -5.06 -13.94
C GLY A 58 -8.54 -5.11 -12.80
N ASN A 59 -8.65 -6.27 -12.13
CA ASN A 59 -9.66 -6.52 -11.10
C ASN A 59 -9.26 -6.07 -9.68
N THR A 60 -8.07 -5.50 -9.51
CA THR A 60 -7.56 -5.06 -8.22
C THR A 60 -8.35 -3.86 -7.69
N VAL A 61 -8.92 -4.02 -6.50
CA VAL A 61 -9.67 -2.97 -5.78
C VAL A 61 -9.16 -2.92 -4.35
N VAL A 62 -8.69 -1.77 -3.91
CA VAL A 62 -8.14 -1.56 -2.56
C VAL A 62 -8.80 -0.38 -1.88
N THR A 63 -8.82 -0.39 -0.56
CA THR A 63 -9.38 0.72 0.22
C THR A 63 -8.33 1.82 0.45
N PRO A 64 -8.75 3.08 0.69
CA PRO A 64 -7.81 4.15 1.04
C PRO A 64 -6.93 3.84 2.26
N VAL A 65 -7.48 3.14 3.27
CA VAL A 65 -6.69 2.75 4.45
C VAL A 65 -5.64 1.70 4.11
N GLN A 66 -5.92 0.78 3.18
CA GLN A 66 -4.91 -0.14 2.66
C GLN A 66 -3.79 0.59 1.92
N LEU A 67 -4.12 1.61 1.12
CA LEU A 67 -3.11 2.43 0.46
C LEU A 67 -2.25 3.20 1.45
N ALA A 68 -2.85 3.72 2.53
CA ALA A 68 -2.09 4.36 3.61
C ALA A 68 -1.16 3.37 4.33
N THR A 69 -1.65 2.15 4.62
CA THR A 69 -0.86 1.07 5.21
C THR A 69 0.30 0.67 4.30
N TYR A 70 0.03 0.52 3.00
CA TYR A 70 1.04 0.25 1.99
C TYR A 70 2.13 1.33 1.94
N ALA A 71 1.73 2.61 1.90
CA ALA A 71 2.67 3.73 1.93
C ALA A 71 3.51 3.74 3.22
N GLY A 72 2.89 3.46 4.37
CA GLY A 72 3.59 3.32 5.64
C GLY A 72 4.59 2.16 5.64
N THR A 73 4.24 1.02 5.04
CA THR A 73 5.14 -0.13 4.91
C THR A 73 6.35 0.20 4.05
N LEU A 74 6.17 0.94 2.95
CA LEU A 74 7.30 1.43 2.14
C LEU A 74 8.17 2.40 2.93
N ALA A 75 7.57 3.34 3.65
CA ALA A 75 8.29 4.32 4.47
C ALA A 75 9.10 3.65 5.59
N ASN A 76 8.58 2.57 6.15
CA ASN A 76 9.22 1.75 7.20
C ASN A 76 10.12 0.64 6.63
N ARG A 77 10.55 0.74 5.37
CA ARG A 77 11.48 -0.20 4.73
C ARG A 77 11.01 -1.66 4.81
N GLY A 78 9.73 -1.89 4.55
CA GLY A 78 9.12 -3.21 4.50
C GLY A 78 8.52 -3.72 5.82
N VAL A 79 8.63 -2.98 6.91
CA VAL A 79 7.98 -3.33 8.18
C VAL A 79 6.55 -2.82 8.15
N ARG A 80 5.58 -3.75 8.13
CA ARG A 80 4.15 -3.44 8.22
C ARG A 80 3.67 -3.54 9.65
N TYR A 81 3.12 -2.43 10.15
CA TYR A 81 2.45 -2.38 11.44
C TYR A 81 0.94 -2.52 11.27
N ARG A 82 0.28 -3.04 12.32
CA ARG A 82 -1.17 -3.00 12.42
C ARG A 82 -1.63 -1.54 12.38
N THR A 83 -2.52 -1.23 11.46
CA THR A 83 -3.09 0.11 11.35
C THR A 83 -4.14 0.30 12.44
N HIS A 84 -4.14 1.46 13.09
CA HIS A 84 -5.10 1.82 14.14
C HIS A 84 -5.44 3.30 14.06
N PHE A 85 -6.66 3.66 14.47
CA PHE A 85 -7.10 5.06 14.60
C PHE A 85 -6.99 5.52 16.06
N VAL A 86 -7.16 4.61 17.01
CA VAL A 86 -7.14 4.92 18.43
C VAL A 86 -5.70 4.87 18.93
N LYS A 87 -5.12 6.03 19.22
CA LYS A 87 -3.78 6.13 19.81
C LYS A 87 -3.82 5.82 21.31
N ALA A 88 -4.80 6.40 22.02
CA ALA A 88 -4.93 6.22 23.46
C ALA A 88 -6.37 6.45 23.92
N ILE A 89 -6.72 5.82 25.03
CA ILE A 89 -7.95 6.08 25.79
C ILE A 89 -7.56 6.83 27.04
N LEU A 90 -8.23 7.97 27.27
CA LEU A 90 -7.95 8.84 28.39
C LEU A 90 -9.12 8.86 29.36
N ASP A 91 -8.82 8.99 30.64
CA ASP A 91 -9.81 9.35 31.67
C ASP A 91 -10.31 10.78 31.42
N THR A 92 -11.62 10.93 31.28
CA THR A 92 -12.25 12.22 30.93
C THR A 92 -12.11 13.30 32.00
N ASN A 93 -11.96 12.91 33.27
CA ASN A 93 -11.88 13.84 34.40
C ASN A 93 -10.45 14.27 34.70
N THR A 94 -9.50 13.34 34.55
CA THR A 94 -8.11 13.58 34.96
C THR A 94 -7.16 13.76 33.78
N GLY A 95 -7.57 13.42 32.55
CA GLY A 95 -6.72 13.40 31.36
C GLY A 95 -5.64 12.31 31.39
N LYS A 96 -5.65 11.42 32.38
CA LYS A 96 -4.67 10.34 32.48
C LYS A 96 -4.90 9.30 31.38
N VAL A 97 -3.82 8.78 30.80
CA VAL A 97 -3.87 7.67 29.86
C VAL A 97 -4.30 6.41 30.61
N LEU A 98 -5.45 5.85 30.21
CA LEU A 98 -5.97 4.56 30.70
C LEU A 98 -5.42 3.39 29.89
N GLN A 99 -5.30 3.59 28.59
CA GLN A 99 -4.77 2.59 27.66
C GLN A 99 -4.08 3.29 26.50
N GLU A 100 -2.95 2.79 26.05
CA GLU A 100 -2.24 3.27 24.87
C GLU A 100 -2.04 2.12 23.88
N THR A 101 -2.34 2.38 22.60
CA THR A 101 -2.12 1.39 21.54
C THR A 101 -0.62 1.27 21.29
N GLN A 102 -0.10 0.06 21.44
CA GLN A 102 1.30 -0.23 21.16
C GLN A 102 1.49 -0.66 19.70
N PRO A 103 2.61 -0.30 19.06
CA PRO A 103 2.93 -0.77 17.70
C PRO A 103 3.00 -2.31 17.66
N GLU A 104 2.25 -2.92 16.74
CA GLU A 104 2.23 -4.36 16.50
C GLU A 104 2.73 -4.64 15.09
N VAL A 105 3.84 -5.38 14.96
CA VAL A 105 4.37 -5.78 13.66
C VAL A 105 3.54 -6.92 13.10
N MET A 106 2.94 -6.70 11.93
CA MET A 106 2.08 -7.66 11.23
C MET A 106 2.83 -8.48 10.19
N ASP A 107 3.81 -7.86 9.54
CA ASP A 107 4.63 -8.52 8.51
C ASP A 107 5.94 -7.78 8.29
N VAL A 108 6.93 -8.49 7.75
CA VAL A 108 8.23 -7.93 7.40
C VAL A 108 8.63 -8.42 6.01
N ILE A 109 8.94 -7.49 5.13
CA ILE A 109 9.55 -7.78 3.84
C ILE A 109 11.04 -7.54 3.98
N GLU A 110 11.82 -8.61 3.90
CA GLU A 110 13.27 -8.49 3.96
C GLU A 110 13.81 -7.66 2.78
N ASP A 111 14.57 -6.63 3.09
CA ASP A 111 15.29 -5.86 2.08
C ASP A 111 16.59 -6.62 1.72
N ARG A 112 16.72 -6.99 0.45
CA ARG A 112 17.90 -7.67 -0.08
C ARG A 112 18.93 -6.68 -0.61
N GLY A 113 19.13 -5.58 0.11
CA GLY A 113 20.07 -4.53 -0.25
C GLY A 113 19.49 -3.15 -0.01
N ASP A 114 19.35 -2.36 -1.07
CA ASP A 114 18.87 -0.97 -1.04
C ASP A 114 17.54 -0.77 -1.77
N THR A 115 16.74 -1.84 -1.92
CA THR A 115 15.50 -1.85 -2.74
C THR A 115 14.50 -0.79 -2.27
N PHE A 116 14.26 -0.69 -0.96
CA PHE A 116 13.34 0.33 -0.42
C PHE A 116 13.87 1.74 -0.58
N ASP A 117 15.16 1.94 -0.46
CA ASP A 117 15.78 3.26 -0.69
C ASP A 117 15.69 3.67 -2.16
N LEU A 118 15.93 2.76 -3.10
CA LEU A 118 15.77 3.01 -4.53
C LEU A 118 14.33 3.35 -4.90
N VAL A 119 13.35 2.60 -4.36
CA VAL A 119 11.92 2.91 -4.56
C VAL A 119 11.59 4.29 -4.01
N ARG A 120 12.04 4.61 -2.79
CA ARG A 120 11.81 5.91 -2.16
C ARG A 120 12.43 7.04 -2.97
N GLN A 121 13.67 6.90 -3.45
CA GLN A 121 14.32 7.89 -4.31
C GLN A 121 13.54 8.12 -5.61
N GLY A 122 13.07 7.04 -6.25
CA GLY A 122 12.22 7.16 -7.43
C GLY A 122 10.91 7.90 -7.14
N MET A 123 10.28 7.65 -5.99
CA MET A 123 9.05 8.34 -5.56
C MET A 123 9.30 9.82 -5.24
N ILE A 124 10.46 10.18 -4.68
CA ILE A 124 10.87 11.58 -4.47
C ILE A 124 11.08 12.27 -5.83
N GLY A 125 11.74 11.60 -6.78
CA GLY A 125 11.92 12.13 -8.13
C GLY A 125 10.59 12.45 -8.84
N VAL A 126 9.52 11.68 -8.57
CA VAL A 126 8.17 12.02 -9.10
C VAL A 126 7.68 13.34 -8.52
N SER A 127 7.86 13.60 -7.22
CA SER A 127 7.39 14.86 -6.60
C SER A 127 8.04 16.11 -7.20
N GLU A 128 9.27 16.00 -7.70
CA GLU A 128 9.97 17.10 -8.36
C GLU A 128 9.33 17.49 -9.70
N THR A 129 8.57 16.59 -10.32
CA THR A 129 7.85 16.83 -11.56
C THR A 129 6.48 17.46 -11.35
N VAL A 130 5.97 17.48 -10.10
CA VAL A 130 4.66 18.02 -9.75
C VAL A 130 4.85 19.39 -9.09
N SER A 131 4.47 20.46 -9.77
CA SER A 131 4.75 21.85 -9.35
C SER A 131 4.32 22.17 -7.92
N GLY A 132 3.15 21.69 -7.48
CA GLY A 132 2.65 21.89 -6.11
C GLY A 132 3.43 21.15 -5.03
N LEU A 133 4.06 20.03 -5.37
CA LEU A 133 4.85 19.23 -4.42
C LEU A 133 6.31 19.70 -4.38
N LYS A 134 6.86 20.14 -5.49
CA LYS A 134 8.23 20.67 -5.56
C LYS A 134 8.46 21.87 -4.65
N ALA A 135 7.42 22.69 -4.43
CA ALA A 135 7.50 23.88 -3.57
C ALA A 135 7.38 23.57 -2.08
N TYR A 136 7.14 22.31 -1.70
CA TYR A 136 6.99 21.95 -0.30
C TYR A 136 8.34 21.96 0.45
N PRO A 137 8.38 22.39 1.73
CA PRO A 137 9.64 22.53 2.48
C PRO A 137 10.24 21.20 2.93
N VAL A 138 9.59 20.08 2.60
CA VAL A 138 10.05 18.70 2.90
C VAL A 138 9.99 17.82 1.66
N ASN A 139 10.87 16.84 1.58
CA ASN A 139 10.85 15.86 0.50
C ASN A 139 9.60 14.98 0.59
N ILE A 140 8.80 14.97 -0.45
CA ILE A 140 7.60 14.15 -0.55
C ILE A 140 7.88 12.98 -1.50
N ALA A 141 7.70 11.76 -1.01
CA ALA A 141 7.69 10.58 -1.85
C ALA A 141 6.27 10.31 -2.33
N CYS A 142 6.02 10.31 -3.62
CA CYS A 142 4.70 10.10 -4.18
C CYS A 142 4.70 9.22 -5.43
N LYS A 143 3.51 8.73 -5.80
CA LYS A 143 3.24 8.03 -7.05
C LYS A 143 1.93 8.52 -7.62
N THR A 144 1.96 8.96 -8.87
CA THR A 144 0.76 9.35 -9.62
C THR A 144 -0.10 8.13 -9.93
N GLY A 145 -1.42 8.31 -9.94
CA GLY A 145 -2.39 7.30 -10.36
C GLY A 145 -3.34 7.88 -11.39
N THR A 146 -3.59 7.12 -12.48
CA THR A 146 -4.58 7.47 -13.49
C THR A 146 -5.36 6.20 -13.82
N PRO A 147 -6.44 5.91 -13.06
CA PRO A 147 -7.23 4.71 -13.30
C PRO A 147 -7.97 4.85 -14.63
N GLN A 148 -7.93 3.80 -15.43
CA GLN A 148 -8.73 3.72 -16.64
C GLN A 148 -10.17 3.38 -16.22
N ARG A 149 -11.12 4.23 -16.56
CA ARG A 149 -12.55 3.94 -16.40
C ARG A 149 -13.10 3.50 -17.75
N SER A 150 -13.84 2.38 -17.76
CA SER A 150 -14.73 2.10 -18.89
C SER A 150 -15.84 3.15 -18.86
N GLU A 151 -16.02 3.88 -19.95
CA GLU A 151 -17.23 4.66 -20.16
C GLU A 151 -18.41 3.67 -20.23
N THR A 152 -19.31 3.78 -19.25
CA THR A 152 -20.61 3.08 -19.26
C THR A 152 -21.62 3.89 -20.04
#